data_fb327416d8516799eabce58bd860e655
#
_entry.id   fb327416d8516799eabce58bd860e655
#
_cell.length_a   1.000
_cell.length_b   1.000
_cell.length_c   1.000
_cell.angle_alpha   90.00
_cell.angle_beta   90.00
_cell.angle_gamma   90.00
#
_symmetry.space_group_name_H-M   'P 1'
#
loop_
_entity.id
_entity.type
_entity.pdbx_description
1 polymer ?
#
loop_
_entity_poly.entity_id
_entity_poly.type
_entity_poly.pdbx_seq_one_letter_code
_entity_poly.pdbx_strand_id
1 'polypeptide(L)'
;QWREIYDLSSVQGVLAQAWDGMQLLPEAMRPPRALRLQWAVNVERIEKVYRRQERAIARLAAFYREHAIPMMLLKGYGLSLFYPVPEHRPCGDIDIWLFGRQPEADKLVAREWGVPVDVHKEHHTTFDVDGIMVENHYDFVNKETHASNARLERLFKQYAAQPGESVAVAGVAVYLPSEQLNALFLLRHAAVHFAAINIGLRHVLD
;
A
#
# COMPACT_ATOMS: atom_id res chain seq x y z
N GLN A 1 5.34 -22.05 -22.23
CA GLN A 1 6.16 -21.67 -21.05
C GLN A 1 6.17 -20.15 -20.78
N TRP A 2 6.72 -19.27 -21.67
CA TRP A 2 6.82 -17.84 -21.41
C TRP A 2 5.46 -17.14 -21.25
N ARG A 3 4.45 -17.56 -21.98
CA ARG A 3 3.08 -17.05 -21.82
C ARG A 3 2.48 -17.42 -20.47
N GLU A 4 2.69 -18.64 -20.03
CA GLU A 4 2.25 -19.13 -18.73
C GLU A 4 2.93 -18.37 -17.57
N ILE A 5 4.25 -18.11 -17.71
CA ILE A 5 5.00 -17.29 -16.73
C ILE A 5 4.43 -15.87 -16.66
N TYR A 6 4.17 -15.26 -17.79
CA TYR A 6 3.54 -13.94 -17.86
C TYR A 6 2.18 -13.92 -17.18
N ASP A 7 1.29 -14.87 -17.55
CA ASP A 7 -0.07 -14.93 -17.02
C ASP A 7 -0.04 -15.23 -15.50
N LEU A 8 0.80 -16.16 -15.07
CA LEU A 8 0.98 -16.49 -13.66
C LEU A 8 1.53 -15.30 -12.86
N SER A 9 2.58 -14.63 -13.34
CA SER A 9 3.16 -13.48 -12.67
C SER A 9 2.17 -12.31 -12.54
N SER A 10 1.29 -12.14 -13.54
CA SER A 10 0.21 -11.15 -13.50
C SER A 10 -0.80 -11.47 -12.38
N VAL A 11 -1.30 -12.71 -12.35
CA VAL A 11 -2.27 -13.16 -11.32
C VAL A 11 -1.67 -13.12 -9.91
N GLN A 12 -0.37 -13.41 -9.78
CA GLN A 12 0.33 -13.41 -8.50
C GLN A 12 0.81 -12.02 -8.03
N GLY A 13 0.56 -10.96 -8.83
CA GLY A 13 0.92 -9.59 -8.49
C GLY A 13 2.43 -9.30 -8.54
N VAL A 14 3.19 -10.09 -9.29
CA VAL A 14 4.67 -9.99 -9.42
C VAL A 14 5.13 -9.79 -10.86
N LEU A 15 4.27 -9.22 -11.70
CA LEU A 15 4.52 -9.07 -13.14
C LEU A 15 5.78 -8.26 -13.45
N ALA A 16 5.99 -7.15 -12.73
CA ALA A 16 7.13 -6.28 -12.96
C ALA A 16 8.43 -6.87 -12.40
N GLN A 17 8.38 -7.56 -11.25
CA GLN A 17 9.54 -8.27 -10.71
C GLN A 17 9.98 -9.42 -11.64
N ALA A 18 9.01 -10.15 -12.21
CA ALA A 18 9.29 -11.19 -13.19
C ALA A 18 9.86 -10.59 -14.50
N TRP A 19 9.45 -9.39 -14.90
CA TRP A 19 10.06 -8.62 -15.98
C TRP A 19 11.51 -8.30 -15.67
N ASP A 20 11.84 -7.83 -14.48
CA ASP A 20 13.22 -7.52 -14.08
C ASP A 20 14.11 -8.77 -14.14
N GLY A 21 13.62 -9.87 -13.59
CA GLY A 21 14.33 -11.15 -13.66
C GLY A 21 14.55 -11.63 -15.10
N MET A 22 13.57 -11.47 -15.98
CA MET A 22 13.68 -11.82 -17.40
C MET A 22 14.75 -10.97 -18.13
N GLN A 23 14.90 -9.69 -17.75
CA GLN A 23 15.92 -8.82 -18.33
C GLN A 23 17.36 -9.27 -18.03
N LEU A 24 17.57 -10.02 -16.97
CA LEU A 24 18.88 -10.58 -16.61
C LEU A 24 19.27 -11.79 -17.47
N LEU A 25 18.33 -12.37 -18.21
CA LEU A 25 18.60 -13.54 -19.05
C LEU A 25 19.32 -13.15 -20.36
N PRO A 26 20.16 -14.06 -20.92
CA PRO A 26 20.68 -13.90 -22.28
C PRO A 26 19.55 -13.74 -23.30
N GLU A 27 19.77 -12.93 -24.34
CA GLU A 27 18.72 -12.62 -25.34
C GLU A 27 18.10 -13.89 -25.96
N ALA A 28 18.89 -14.93 -26.20
CA ALA A 28 18.42 -16.20 -26.76
C ALA A 28 17.43 -16.95 -25.83
N MET A 29 17.42 -16.64 -24.55
CA MET A 29 16.55 -17.25 -23.55
C MET A 29 15.29 -16.41 -23.25
N ARG A 30 15.23 -15.17 -23.77
CA ARG A 30 14.12 -14.27 -23.51
C ARG A 30 12.86 -14.65 -24.32
N PRO A 31 11.66 -14.22 -23.90
CA PRO A 31 10.43 -14.48 -24.65
C PRO A 31 10.43 -13.81 -26.03
N PRO A 32 9.58 -14.27 -26.95
CA PRO A 32 9.39 -13.64 -28.26
C PRO A 32 9.09 -12.14 -28.13
N ARG A 33 9.56 -11.36 -29.13
CA ARG A 33 9.44 -9.88 -29.14
C ARG A 33 8.02 -9.38 -28.87
N ALA A 34 7.02 -10.00 -29.46
CA ALA A 34 5.62 -9.60 -29.27
C ALA A 34 5.18 -9.70 -27.80
N LEU A 35 5.55 -10.77 -27.10
CA LEU A 35 5.25 -10.94 -25.69
C LEU A 35 6.04 -9.97 -24.81
N ARG A 36 7.30 -9.70 -25.15
CA ARG A 36 8.12 -8.68 -24.45
C ARG A 36 7.50 -7.29 -24.55
N LEU A 37 7.02 -6.89 -25.73
CA LEU A 37 6.32 -5.60 -25.91
C LEU A 37 5.03 -5.54 -25.07
N GLN A 38 4.23 -6.59 -25.08
CA GLN A 38 3.03 -6.67 -24.23
C GLN A 38 3.40 -6.54 -22.75
N TRP A 39 4.46 -7.23 -22.32
CA TRP A 39 4.94 -7.20 -20.94
C TRP A 39 5.40 -5.79 -20.54
N ALA A 40 6.25 -5.17 -21.36
CA ALA A 40 6.75 -3.81 -21.16
C ALA A 40 5.61 -2.79 -21.00
N VAL A 41 4.57 -2.86 -21.85
CA VAL A 41 3.39 -1.97 -21.74
C VAL A 41 2.66 -2.13 -20.41
N ASN A 42 2.57 -3.36 -19.88
CA ASN A 42 1.92 -3.59 -18.59
C ASN A 42 2.81 -3.16 -17.40
N VAL A 43 4.12 -3.31 -17.49
CA VAL A 43 5.05 -2.74 -16.50
C VAL A 43 4.95 -1.22 -16.48
N GLU A 44 4.95 -0.56 -17.64
CA GLU A 44 4.75 0.90 -17.74
C GLU A 44 3.42 1.36 -17.12
N ARG A 45 2.36 0.56 -17.22
CA ARG A 45 1.07 0.84 -16.55
C ARG A 45 1.21 0.77 -15.03
N ILE A 46 1.93 -0.22 -14.50
CA ILE A 46 2.21 -0.36 -13.06
C ILE A 46 2.96 0.87 -12.57
N GLU A 47 4.03 1.27 -13.27
CA GLU A 47 4.81 2.47 -12.94
C GLU A 47 3.98 3.76 -13.00
N LYS A 48 3.09 3.91 -13.99
CA LYS A 48 2.17 5.06 -14.08
C LYS A 48 1.23 5.14 -12.89
N VAL A 49 0.70 4.01 -12.44
CA VAL A 49 -0.15 3.93 -11.24
C VAL A 49 0.68 4.31 -10.01
N TYR A 50 1.89 3.79 -9.88
CA TYR A 50 2.80 4.10 -8.79
C TYR A 50 3.09 5.61 -8.70
N ARG A 51 3.49 6.25 -9.79
CA ARG A 51 3.75 7.70 -9.85
C ARG A 51 2.51 8.55 -9.56
N ARG A 52 1.32 8.06 -9.92
CA ARG A 52 0.05 8.72 -9.55
C ARG A 52 -0.18 8.63 -8.05
N GLN A 53 0.06 7.46 -7.46
CA GLN A 53 -0.07 7.24 -6.02
C GLN A 53 0.93 8.09 -5.23
N GLU A 54 2.18 8.18 -5.68
CA GLU A 54 3.20 9.05 -5.09
C GLU A 54 2.73 10.52 -4.99
N ARG A 55 2.16 11.05 -6.08
CA ARG A 55 1.63 12.42 -6.09
C ARG A 55 0.43 12.59 -5.14
N ALA A 56 -0.47 11.62 -5.10
CA ALA A 56 -1.62 11.64 -4.20
C ALA A 56 -1.18 11.61 -2.73
N ILE A 57 -0.20 10.76 -2.39
CA ILE A 57 0.40 10.69 -1.05
C ILE A 57 1.05 12.03 -0.68
N ALA A 58 1.85 12.60 -1.57
CA ALA A 58 2.52 13.87 -1.31
C ALA A 58 1.52 15.01 -1.10
N ARG A 59 0.45 15.08 -1.91
CA ARG A 59 -0.64 16.05 -1.77
C ARG A 59 -1.35 15.89 -0.41
N LEU A 60 -1.67 14.67 -0.03
CA LEU A 60 -2.35 14.35 1.22
C LEU A 60 -1.46 14.67 2.43
N ALA A 61 -0.19 14.29 2.38
CA ALA A 61 0.78 14.57 3.44
C ALA A 61 1.04 16.06 3.63
N ALA A 62 1.14 16.83 2.53
CA ALA A 62 1.27 18.28 2.59
C ALA A 62 0.06 18.92 3.25
N PHE A 63 -1.15 18.52 2.85
CA PHE A 63 -2.41 18.97 3.43
C PHE A 63 -2.48 18.71 4.94
N TYR A 64 -2.21 17.49 5.38
CA TYR A 64 -2.23 17.17 6.80
C TYR A 64 -1.13 17.89 7.59
N ARG A 65 0.04 18.10 7.00
CA ARG A 65 1.12 18.88 7.62
C ARG A 65 0.70 20.34 7.88
N GLU A 66 -0.03 20.98 6.96
CA GLU A 66 -0.57 22.34 7.15
C GLU A 66 -1.51 22.41 8.34
N HIS A 67 -2.19 21.31 8.67
CA HIS A 67 -3.05 21.19 9.85
C HIS A 67 -2.36 20.57 11.07
N ALA A 68 -1.03 20.47 11.07
CA ALA A 68 -0.23 19.85 12.12
C ALA A 68 -0.66 18.41 12.46
N ILE A 69 -1.12 17.64 11.46
CA ILE A 69 -1.48 16.23 11.58
C ILE A 69 -0.35 15.38 10.99
N PRO A 70 0.37 14.59 11.80
CA PRO A 70 1.37 13.67 11.29
C PRO A 70 0.71 12.51 10.54
N MET A 71 1.32 12.05 9.45
CA MET A 71 0.81 10.95 8.64
C MET A 71 1.84 9.82 8.56
N MET A 72 1.39 8.61 8.84
CA MET A 72 2.15 7.36 8.63
C MET A 72 1.52 6.59 7.48
N LEU A 73 2.34 6.11 6.55
CA LEU A 73 1.92 5.19 5.48
C LEU A 73 2.01 3.76 5.98
N LEU A 74 0.89 3.06 5.94
CA LEU A 74 0.83 1.63 6.22
C LEU A 74 0.93 0.87 4.90
N LYS A 75 1.45 -0.36 4.90
CA LYS A 75 1.45 -1.26 3.72
C LYS A 75 1.86 -0.56 2.38
N GLY A 76 1.30 -1.03 1.28
CA GLY A 76 1.24 -0.43 -0.06
C GLY A 76 2.52 0.27 -0.51
N TYR A 77 2.42 1.56 -0.70
CA TYR A 77 3.52 2.41 -1.13
C TYR A 77 4.70 2.39 -0.13
N GLY A 78 4.42 2.40 1.19
CA GLY A 78 5.48 2.34 2.20
C GLY A 78 6.37 1.10 2.06
N LEU A 79 5.77 -0.07 1.77
CA LEU A 79 6.52 -1.30 1.53
C LEU A 79 7.32 -1.28 0.22
N SER A 80 6.81 -0.60 -0.80
CA SER A 80 7.51 -0.55 -2.09
C SER A 80 8.91 0.02 -1.97
N LEU A 81 9.14 0.91 -1.00
CA LEU A 81 10.45 1.54 -0.76
C LEU A 81 11.56 0.55 -0.37
N PHE A 82 11.20 -0.66 0.05
CA PHE A 82 12.13 -1.74 0.35
C PHE A 82 12.41 -2.67 -0.85
N TYR A 83 11.71 -2.46 -1.97
CA TYR A 83 11.93 -3.24 -3.19
C TYR A 83 13.11 -2.68 -4.00
N PRO A 84 13.86 -3.53 -4.71
CA PRO A 84 14.97 -3.08 -5.57
C PRO A 84 14.55 -2.02 -6.61
N VAL A 85 13.33 -2.14 -7.13
CA VAL A 85 12.67 -1.14 -8.00
C VAL A 85 11.31 -0.85 -7.38
N PRO A 86 11.18 0.21 -6.57
CA PRO A 86 9.94 0.55 -5.85
C PRO A 86 8.71 0.64 -6.76
N GLU A 87 8.84 1.22 -7.95
CA GLU A 87 7.77 1.39 -8.94
C GLU A 87 7.21 0.04 -9.45
N HIS A 88 7.96 -1.03 -9.30
CA HIS A 88 7.56 -2.37 -9.76
C HIS A 88 6.72 -3.15 -8.75
N ARG A 89 6.59 -2.66 -7.52
CA ARG A 89 5.62 -3.23 -6.58
C ARG A 89 4.23 -2.66 -6.87
N PRO A 90 3.26 -3.48 -7.34
CA PRO A 90 1.89 -2.98 -7.56
C PRO A 90 1.27 -2.49 -6.26
N CYS A 91 0.72 -1.28 -6.28
CA CYS A 91 0.01 -0.67 -5.18
C CYS A 91 -1.44 -0.38 -5.61
N GLY A 92 -2.40 -0.53 -4.70
CA GLY A 92 -3.82 -0.27 -4.94
C GLY A 92 -4.27 1.00 -4.24
N ASP A 93 -4.73 0.85 -3.03
CA ASP A 93 -5.16 1.88 -2.10
C ASP A 93 -3.98 2.56 -1.36
N ILE A 94 -4.29 3.65 -0.67
CA ILE A 94 -3.36 4.33 0.22
C ILE A 94 -3.86 4.13 1.65
N ASP A 95 -3.17 3.29 2.41
CA ASP A 95 -3.47 3.07 3.82
C ASP A 95 -2.70 4.08 4.68
N ILE A 96 -3.41 4.81 5.54
CA ILE A 96 -2.80 5.81 6.42
C ILE A 96 -3.21 5.63 7.88
N TRP A 97 -2.31 6.05 8.77
CA TRP A 97 -2.54 6.18 10.20
C TRP A 97 -2.19 7.60 10.66
N LEU A 98 -3.12 8.25 11.34
CA LEU A 98 -2.99 9.66 11.75
C LEU A 98 -2.87 9.82 13.28
N PHE A 99 -2.35 8.83 13.97
CA PHE A 99 -2.06 8.86 15.42
C PHE A 99 -3.24 9.28 16.29
N GLY A 100 -4.43 8.77 15.96
CA GLY A 100 -5.68 9.06 16.67
C GLY A 100 -6.40 10.33 16.21
N ARG A 101 -5.88 11.07 15.23
CA ARG A 101 -6.53 12.29 14.70
C ARG A 101 -7.40 12.05 13.47
N GLN A 102 -7.73 10.78 13.18
CA GLN A 102 -8.59 10.40 12.05
C GLN A 102 -9.91 11.18 11.98
N PRO A 103 -10.71 11.36 13.07
CA PRO A 103 -12.00 12.04 12.94
C PRO A 103 -11.89 13.53 12.60
N GLU A 104 -10.81 14.17 13.02
CA GLU A 104 -10.49 15.55 12.65
C GLU A 104 -10.07 15.65 11.19
N ALA A 105 -9.18 14.76 10.76
CA ALA A 105 -8.66 14.69 9.41
C ALA A 105 -9.77 14.46 8.38
N ASP A 106 -10.73 13.57 8.66
CA ASP A 106 -11.88 13.33 7.80
C ASP A 106 -12.76 14.55 7.64
N LYS A 107 -13.01 15.29 8.73
CA LYS A 107 -13.76 16.57 8.66
C LYS A 107 -13.04 17.62 7.84
N LEU A 108 -11.69 17.68 7.93
CA LEU A 108 -10.88 18.60 7.14
C LEU A 108 -10.96 18.28 5.65
N VAL A 109 -10.78 17.01 5.26
CA VAL A 109 -10.90 16.55 3.86
C VAL A 109 -12.30 16.84 3.32
N ALA A 110 -13.35 16.49 4.05
CA ALA A 110 -14.72 16.75 3.63
C ALA A 110 -15.00 18.24 3.44
N ARG A 111 -14.52 19.08 4.38
CA ARG A 111 -14.77 20.53 4.36
C ARG A 111 -13.95 21.25 3.29
N GLU A 112 -12.66 20.98 3.19
CA GLU A 112 -11.74 21.80 2.38
C GLU A 112 -11.55 21.28 0.97
N TRP A 113 -11.67 19.96 0.78
CA TRP A 113 -11.60 19.36 -0.56
C TRP A 113 -12.97 19.03 -1.15
N GLY A 114 -14.06 19.09 -0.36
CA GLY A 114 -15.40 18.73 -0.80
C GLY A 114 -15.54 17.24 -1.15
N VAL A 115 -14.67 16.39 -0.64
CA VAL A 115 -14.65 14.96 -0.93
C VAL A 115 -15.52 14.24 0.11
N PRO A 116 -16.47 13.39 -0.33
CA PRO A 116 -17.26 12.59 0.59
C PRO A 116 -16.39 11.55 1.30
N VAL A 117 -16.59 11.40 2.61
CA VAL A 117 -15.91 10.40 3.43
C VAL A 117 -16.91 9.32 3.83
N ASP A 118 -16.66 8.07 3.44
CA ASP A 118 -17.44 6.91 3.87
C ASP A 118 -16.95 6.46 5.26
N VAL A 119 -17.85 6.55 6.25
CA VAL A 119 -17.60 6.21 7.66
C VAL A 119 -18.17 4.85 8.05
N HIS A 120 -18.71 4.09 7.12
CA HIS A 120 -19.42 2.83 7.40
C HIS A 120 -18.53 1.59 7.39
N LYS A 121 -17.21 1.75 7.34
CA LYS A 121 -16.25 0.65 7.46
C LYS A 121 -15.96 0.35 8.94
N GLU A 122 -15.49 -0.87 9.19
CA GLU A 122 -15.37 -1.42 10.56
C GLU A 122 -14.11 -0.96 11.33
N HIS A 123 -13.06 -0.48 10.63
CA HIS A 123 -11.78 -0.11 11.24
C HIS A 123 -11.04 1.02 10.53
N HIS A 124 -11.61 1.56 9.45
CA HIS A 124 -11.10 2.72 8.71
C HIS A 124 -12.27 3.51 8.12
N THR A 125 -12.01 4.73 7.70
CA THR A 125 -12.88 5.49 6.80
C THR A 125 -12.26 5.50 5.41
N THR A 126 -13.06 5.76 4.37
CA THR A 126 -12.53 5.82 3.00
C THR A 126 -12.95 7.10 2.29
N PHE A 127 -12.04 7.63 1.48
CA PHE A 127 -12.28 8.75 0.58
C PHE A 127 -11.36 8.66 -0.64
N ASP A 128 -11.64 9.45 -1.67
CA ASP A 128 -10.84 9.45 -2.90
C ASP A 128 -9.90 10.66 -2.97
N VAL A 129 -8.68 10.43 -3.39
CA VAL A 129 -7.70 11.47 -3.72
C VAL A 129 -7.15 11.21 -5.13
N ASP A 130 -7.49 12.08 -6.06
CA ASP A 130 -7.06 11.98 -7.46
C ASP A 130 -7.41 10.63 -8.12
N GLY A 131 -8.57 10.04 -7.74
CA GLY A 131 -9.06 8.76 -8.21
C GLY A 131 -8.30 7.56 -7.61
N ILE A 132 -7.71 7.73 -6.43
CA ILE A 132 -7.11 6.66 -5.62
C ILE A 132 -7.82 6.63 -4.28
N MET A 133 -8.29 5.45 -3.89
CA MET A 133 -8.93 5.26 -2.60
C MET A 133 -7.90 5.38 -1.47
N VAL A 134 -8.25 6.16 -0.45
CA VAL A 134 -7.50 6.28 0.81
C VAL A 134 -8.27 5.57 1.90
N GLU A 135 -7.62 4.67 2.62
CA GLU A 135 -8.11 4.04 3.85
C GLU A 135 -7.48 4.74 5.05
N ASN A 136 -8.27 5.58 5.74
CA ASN A 136 -7.83 6.29 6.93
C ASN A 136 -8.18 5.48 8.16
N HIS A 137 -7.21 4.74 8.66
CA HIS A 137 -7.38 3.80 9.77
C HIS A 137 -7.58 4.50 11.12
N TYR A 138 -8.57 4.04 11.89
CA TYR A 138 -8.75 4.37 13.31
C TYR A 138 -8.57 3.15 14.22
N ASP A 139 -8.69 1.95 13.66
CA ASP A 139 -8.31 0.67 14.24
C ASP A 139 -7.55 -0.16 13.18
N PHE A 140 -6.76 -1.11 13.63
CA PHE A 140 -5.98 -2.01 12.75
C PHE A 140 -6.73 -3.31 12.44
N VAL A 141 -7.65 -3.70 13.33
CA VAL A 141 -8.46 -4.91 13.20
C VAL A 141 -9.89 -4.67 13.63
N ASN A 142 -10.81 -5.40 13.03
CA ASN A 142 -12.18 -5.45 13.55
C ASN A 142 -12.20 -6.19 14.89
N LYS A 143 -12.50 -5.47 15.96
CA LYS A 143 -12.50 -5.97 17.34
C LYS A 143 -13.65 -6.94 17.65
N GLU A 144 -14.71 -6.92 16.84
CA GLU A 144 -15.93 -7.67 17.09
C GLU A 144 -15.91 -9.08 16.49
N THR A 145 -15.04 -9.31 15.50
CA THR A 145 -14.98 -10.59 14.79
C THR A 145 -14.38 -11.74 15.60
N HIS A 146 -13.51 -11.45 16.59
CA HIS A 146 -12.91 -12.46 17.44
C HIS A 146 -12.41 -11.87 18.77
N ALA A 147 -12.55 -12.61 19.87
CA ALA A 147 -12.16 -12.14 21.21
C ALA A 147 -10.68 -11.73 21.35
N SER A 148 -9.78 -12.40 20.62
CA SER A 148 -8.34 -12.05 20.61
C SER A 148 -8.03 -10.72 19.92
N ASN A 149 -8.93 -10.21 19.07
CA ASN A 149 -8.69 -8.99 18.29
C ASN A 149 -8.57 -7.76 19.18
N ALA A 150 -9.29 -7.70 20.30
CA ALA A 150 -9.15 -6.61 21.26
C ALA A 150 -7.75 -6.53 21.90
N ARG A 151 -7.08 -7.69 22.10
CA ARG A 151 -5.70 -7.73 22.58
C ARG A 151 -4.72 -7.36 21.47
N LEU A 152 -4.95 -7.85 20.26
CA LEU A 152 -4.15 -7.55 19.11
C LEU A 152 -4.21 -6.06 18.76
N GLU A 153 -5.38 -5.45 18.78
CA GLU A 153 -5.58 -4.02 18.55
C GLU A 153 -4.79 -3.16 19.56
N ARG A 154 -4.80 -3.52 20.85
CA ARG A 154 -3.97 -2.81 21.85
C ARG A 154 -2.48 -2.89 21.53
N LEU A 155 -2.01 -4.05 21.07
CA LEU A 155 -0.62 -4.24 20.66
C LEU A 155 -0.27 -3.41 19.42
N PHE A 156 -1.12 -3.39 18.41
CA PHE A 156 -0.95 -2.54 17.23
C PHE A 156 -0.87 -1.05 17.61
N LYS A 157 -1.81 -0.56 18.43
CA LYS A 157 -1.80 0.83 18.88
C LYS A 157 -0.58 1.19 19.72
N GLN A 158 -0.07 0.25 20.51
CA GLN A 158 1.18 0.43 21.26
C GLN A 158 2.37 0.62 20.30
N TYR A 159 2.49 -0.19 19.26
CA TYR A 159 3.56 -0.04 18.27
C TYR A 159 3.34 1.17 17.35
N ALA A 160 2.10 1.51 17.03
CA ALA A 160 1.76 2.67 16.20
C ALA A 160 1.85 4.01 16.94
N ALA A 161 2.00 4.01 18.27
CA ALA A 161 2.20 5.22 19.06
C ALA A 161 3.53 5.92 18.76
N GLN A 162 4.52 5.15 18.28
CA GLN A 162 5.82 5.66 17.88
C GLN A 162 6.05 5.33 16.39
N PRO A 163 6.21 6.33 15.53
CA PRO A 163 6.53 6.08 14.13
C PRO A 163 7.94 5.48 14.01
N GLY A 164 8.15 4.76 12.91
CA GLY A 164 9.48 4.37 12.49
C GLY A 164 10.22 5.54 11.81
N GLU A 165 10.87 5.25 10.72
CA GLU A 165 11.62 6.24 9.95
C GLU A 165 10.71 7.27 9.26
N SER A 166 11.19 8.50 9.14
CA SER A 166 10.57 9.52 8.28
C SER A 166 11.25 9.50 6.91
N VAL A 167 10.44 9.33 5.86
CA VAL A 167 10.89 9.33 4.47
C VAL A 167 10.24 10.47 3.69
N ALA A 168 10.90 10.92 2.61
CA ALA A 168 10.34 11.93 1.73
C ALA A 168 9.63 11.26 0.53
N VAL A 169 8.35 11.54 0.36
CA VAL A 169 7.56 11.14 -0.82
C VAL A 169 7.32 12.39 -1.66
N ALA A 170 7.90 12.44 -2.86
CA ALA A 170 7.91 13.62 -3.71
C ALA A 170 8.26 14.93 -2.94
N GLY A 171 9.23 14.85 -2.02
CA GLY A 171 9.70 15.99 -1.22
C GLY A 171 8.87 16.33 0.02
N VAL A 172 7.82 15.56 0.33
CA VAL A 172 7.00 15.74 1.53
C VAL A 172 7.29 14.63 2.53
N ALA A 173 7.59 14.97 3.78
CA ALA A 173 7.89 14.00 4.83
C ALA A 173 6.63 13.23 5.25
N VAL A 174 6.76 11.91 5.33
CA VAL A 174 5.78 10.97 5.90
C VAL A 174 6.50 9.99 6.81
N TYR A 175 5.79 9.37 7.72
CA TYR A 175 6.34 8.31 8.57
C TYR A 175 6.07 6.93 7.96
N LEU A 176 6.99 6.00 8.21
CA LEU A 176 6.78 4.57 8.01
C LEU A 176 6.48 3.90 9.36
N PRO A 177 5.84 2.73 9.38
CA PRO A 177 5.69 1.92 10.58
C PRO A 177 7.05 1.51 11.14
N SER A 178 7.15 1.34 12.45
CA SER A 178 8.29 0.61 13.04
C SER A 178 8.36 -0.82 12.48
N GLU A 179 9.54 -1.44 12.50
CA GLU A 179 9.71 -2.83 12.04
C GLU A 179 8.73 -3.79 12.72
N GLN A 180 8.50 -3.61 14.03
CA GLN A 180 7.59 -4.43 14.82
C GLN A 180 6.15 -4.26 14.37
N LEU A 181 5.70 -3.01 14.15
CA LEU A 181 4.37 -2.72 13.64
C LEU A 181 4.19 -3.31 12.25
N ASN A 182 5.16 -3.08 11.37
CA ASN A 182 5.10 -3.52 9.99
C ASN A 182 5.02 -5.06 9.90
N ALA A 183 5.93 -5.76 10.55
CA ALA A 183 5.95 -7.23 10.55
C ALA A 183 4.63 -7.82 11.10
N LEU A 184 4.14 -7.32 12.23
CA LEU A 184 2.90 -7.82 12.82
C LEU A 184 1.67 -7.52 11.95
N PHE A 185 1.62 -6.32 11.37
CA PHE A 185 0.50 -5.90 10.53
C PHE A 185 0.46 -6.68 9.21
N LEU A 186 1.60 -6.90 8.56
CA LEU A 186 1.69 -7.69 7.34
C LEU A 186 1.33 -9.16 7.57
N LEU A 187 1.85 -9.76 8.65
CA LEU A 187 1.51 -11.12 9.01
C LEU A 187 -0.01 -11.27 9.25
N ARG A 188 -0.61 -10.32 9.98
CA ARG A 188 -2.05 -10.32 10.22
C ARG A 188 -2.84 -10.13 8.92
N HIS A 189 -2.42 -9.20 8.06
CA HIS A 189 -3.03 -8.94 6.77
C HIS A 189 -2.98 -10.19 5.87
N ALA A 190 -1.82 -10.82 5.73
CA ALA A 190 -1.65 -12.05 4.97
C ALA A 190 -2.53 -13.20 5.52
N ALA A 191 -2.62 -13.35 6.85
CA ALA A 191 -3.46 -14.37 7.47
C ALA A 191 -4.95 -14.18 7.17
N VAL A 192 -5.45 -12.93 7.15
CA VAL A 192 -6.83 -12.62 6.77
C VAL A 192 -7.09 -12.96 5.30
N HIS A 193 -6.19 -12.55 4.42
CA HIS A 193 -6.31 -12.88 3.00
C HIS A 193 -6.28 -14.37 2.75
N PHE A 194 -5.37 -15.09 3.40
CA PHE A 194 -5.30 -16.56 3.30
C PHE A 194 -6.61 -17.24 3.71
N ALA A 195 -7.21 -16.78 4.80
CA ALA A 195 -8.45 -17.35 5.32
C ALA A 195 -9.71 -16.99 4.51
N ALA A 196 -9.73 -15.80 3.89
CA ALA A 196 -10.94 -15.26 3.26
C ALA A 196 -10.98 -15.42 1.73
N ILE A 197 -9.83 -15.29 1.05
CA ILE A 197 -9.80 -15.19 -0.42
C ILE A 197 -8.70 -16.07 -0.98
N ASN A 198 -7.47 -15.66 -0.81
CA ASN A 198 -6.23 -16.31 -1.27
C ASN A 198 -5.01 -15.44 -0.96
N ILE A 199 -3.80 -16.02 -0.96
CA ILE A 199 -2.54 -15.26 -0.96
C ILE A 199 -1.78 -15.53 -2.26
N GLY A 200 -1.21 -14.47 -2.85
CA GLY A 200 -0.31 -14.57 -3.99
C GLY A 200 1.15 -14.41 -3.58
N LEU A 201 2.06 -14.61 -4.53
CA LEU A 201 3.51 -14.45 -4.31
C LEU A 201 3.87 -13.05 -3.77
N ARG A 202 3.13 -12.02 -4.16
CA ARG A 202 3.35 -10.67 -3.62
C ARG A 202 3.29 -10.62 -2.10
N HIS A 203 2.33 -11.30 -1.47
CA HIS A 203 2.21 -11.33 0.00
C HIS A 203 3.36 -12.10 0.70
N VAL A 204 4.08 -12.92 -0.06
CA VAL A 204 5.27 -13.63 0.44
C VAL A 204 6.51 -12.77 0.30
N LEU A 205 6.53 -11.86 -0.69
CA LEU A 205 7.63 -10.91 -0.92
C LEU A 205 7.55 -9.68 0.00
N ASP A 206 6.35 -9.32 0.43
CA ASP A 206 6.08 -8.24 1.40
C ASP A 206 6.53 -8.63 2.81
#